data_a67d841da8901e50ad3c423d27ce030d
#
_entry.id   a67d841da8901e50ad3c423d27ce030d
#
_cell.length_a   1.000
_cell.length_b   1.000
_cell.length_c   1.000
_cell.angle_alpha   90.00
_cell.angle_beta   90.00
_cell.angle_gamma   90.00
#
_symmetry.space_group_name_H-M   'P 1'
#
loop_
_entity.id
_entity.type
_entity.pdbx_description
1 polymer ?
#
loop_
_entity_poly.entity_id
_entity_poly.type
_entity_poly.pdbx_seq_one_letter_code
_entity_poly.pdbx_strand_id
1 'polypeptide(L)'
;MTMPEIVKFSDEDCGICARMAKFDEKVCEEAGMTLIKVLMQDIESYANYRHVLLAQYPDLEGIGFPMYIVVDSTANLEPEVKGVIRGGMDKGAFRTRLSKLL
;
A
#
# COMPACT_ATOMS: atom_id res chain seq x y z
N MET A 1 -15.63 1.52 -15.43
CA MET A 1 -14.51 2.20 -14.75
C MET A 1 -13.88 1.25 -13.74
N THR A 2 -12.57 1.12 -13.78
CA THR A 2 -11.86 0.29 -12.83
C THR A 2 -11.57 1.07 -11.54
N MET A 3 -11.84 0.44 -10.40
CA MET A 3 -11.45 0.99 -9.11
C MET A 3 -9.92 0.99 -9.00
N PRO A 4 -9.33 1.98 -8.35
CA PRO A 4 -7.90 1.93 -8.07
C PRO A 4 -7.59 0.75 -7.14
N GLU A 5 -6.33 0.34 -7.15
CA GLU A 5 -5.85 -0.75 -6.32
C GLU A 5 -4.87 -0.21 -5.29
N ILE A 6 -4.80 -0.85 -4.13
CA ILE A 6 -3.92 -0.43 -3.05
C ILE A 6 -2.98 -1.57 -2.68
N VAL A 7 -1.69 -1.27 -2.64
CA VAL A 7 -0.65 -2.24 -2.28
C VAL A 7 0.06 -1.76 -1.01
N LYS A 8 0.09 -2.62 0.00
CA LYS A 8 0.80 -2.36 1.25
C LYS A 8 2.16 -3.06 1.19
N PHE A 9 3.22 -2.28 1.34
CA PHE A 9 4.58 -2.82 1.51
C PHE A 9 4.94 -2.79 2.98
N SER A 10 5.34 -3.94 3.52
CA SER A 10 5.69 -4.09 4.93
C SER A 10 6.97 -4.88 5.11
N ASP A 11 7.57 -4.74 6.30
CA ASP A 11 8.78 -5.43 6.68
C ASP A 11 8.45 -6.33 7.87
N GLU A 12 9.09 -7.52 7.96
CA GLU A 12 8.78 -8.49 9.01
C GLU A 12 9.11 -7.99 10.42
N ASP A 13 10.08 -7.07 10.54
CA ASP A 13 10.48 -6.48 11.82
C ASP A 13 9.77 -5.16 12.12
N CYS A 14 8.70 -4.85 11.40
CA CYS A 14 7.99 -3.59 11.53
C CYS A 14 6.82 -3.72 12.51
N GLY A 15 6.98 -3.21 13.72
CA GLY A 15 5.90 -3.21 14.72
C GLY A 15 4.70 -2.36 14.31
N ILE A 16 4.93 -1.25 13.62
CA ILE A 16 3.86 -0.38 13.10
C ILE A 16 3.06 -1.12 12.04
N CYS A 17 3.73 -1.88 11.17
CA CYS A 17 3.06 -2.69 10.15
C CYS A 17 2.10 -3.70 10.79
N ALA A 18 2.56 -4.41 11.82
CA ALA A 18 1.76 -5.39 12.54
C ALA A 18 0.57 -4.74 13.25
N ARG A 19 0.77 -3.57 13.83
CA ARG A 19 -0.29 -2.84 14.53
C ARG A 19 -1.37 -2.38 13.55
N MET A 20 -0.98 -1.81 12.41
CA MET A 20 -1.93 -1.37 11.40
C MET A 20 -2.62 -2.53 10.68
N ALA A 21 -2.00 -3.70 10.63
CA ALA A 21 -2.61 -4.90 10.05
C ALA A 21 -3.91 -5.30 10.76
N LYS A 22 -4.13 -4.83 11.98
CA LYS A 22 -5.36 -5.14 12.73
C LYS A 22 -6.60 -4.46 12.15
N PHE A 23 -6.43 -3.41 11.35
CA PHE A 23 -7.57 -2.65 10.82
C PHE A 23 -7.46 -2.28 9.33
N ASP A 24 -6.26 -2.30 8.73
CA ASP A 24 -6.04 -1.75 7.39
C ASP A 24 -6.86 -2.46 6.30
N GLU A 25 -6.90 -3.79 6.33
CA GLU A 25 -7.64 -4.58 5.35
C GLU A 25 -9.13 -4.28 5.40
N LYS A 26 -9.69 -4.22 6.62
CA LYS A 26 -11.10 -3.94 6.81
C LYS A 26 -11.48 -2.54 6.34
N VAL A 27 -10.66 -1.55 6.63
CA VAL A 27 -10.90 -0.17 6.19
C VAL A 27 -10.88 -0.10 4.66
N CYS A 28 -9.94 -0.80 4.02
CA CYS A 28 -9.90 -0.86 2.56
C CYS A 28 -11.15 -1.52 1.99
N GLU A 29 -11.61 -2.63 2.58
CA GLU A 29 -12.83 -3.31 2.16
C GLU A 29 -14.05 -2.41 2.29
N GLU A 30 -14.16 -1.64 3.36
CA GLU A 30 -15.22 -0.66 3.55
C GLU A 30 -15.24 0.39 2.43
N ALA A 31 -14.08 0.70 1.87
CA ALA A 31 -13.94 1.63 0.76
C ALA A 31 -14.11 0.96 -0.61
N GLY A 32 -14.44 -0.33 -0.63
CA GLY A 32 -14.62 -1.09 -1.86
C GLY A 32 -13.32 -1.53 -2.52
N MET A 33 -12.23 -1.57 -1.75
CA MET A 33 -10.90 -1.93 -2.26
C MET A 33 -10.38 -3.19 -1.61
N THR A 34 -9.66 -4.00 -2.39
CA THR A 34 -8.92 -5.15 -1.86
C THR A 34 -7.50 -4.72 -1.55
N LEU A 35 -7.08 -4.91 -0.31
CA LEU A 35 -5.70 -4.61 0.08
C LEU A 35 -4.77 -5.74 -0.34
N ILE A 36 -3.83 -5.41 -1.22
CA ILE A 36 -2.78 -6.34 -1.65
C ILE A 36 -1.60 -6.16 -0.70
N LYS A 37 -1.22 -7.24 -0.01
CA LYS A 37 -0.16 -7.20 1.00
C LYS A 37 1.14 -7.78 0.44
N VAL A 38 2.21 -7.00 0.53
CA VAL A 38 3.54 -7.41 0.10
C VAL A 38 4.49 -7.30 1.30
N LEU A 39 5.02 -8.44 1.73
CA LEU A 39 6.08 -8.48 2.72
C LEU A 39 7.41 -8.44 1.96
N MET A 40 8.28 -7.50 2.32
CA MET A 40 9.54 -7.29 1.58
C MET A 40 10.43 -8.53 1.57
N GLN A 41 10.35 -9.38 2.61
CA GLN A 41 11.10 -10.63 2.70
C GLN A 41 10.51 -11.78 1.89
N ASP A 42 9.27 -11.64 1.42
CA ASP A 42 8.65 -12.59 0.50
C ASP A 42 9.06 -12.23 -0.93
N ILE A 43 10.09 -12.92 -1.41
CA ILE A 43 10.72 -12.63 -2.71
C ILE A 43 9.73 -12.69 -3.86
N GLU A 44 8.85 -13.69 -3.86
CA GLU A 44 7.87 -13.88 -4.94
C GLU A 44 6.83 -12.75 -4.95
N SER A 45 6.28 -12.43 -3.79
CA SER A 45 5.29 -11.36 -3.65
C SER A 45 5.90 -10.01 -4.04
N TYR A 46 7.12 -9.73 -3.57
CA TYR A 46 7.82 -8.50 -3.91
C TYR A 46 8.07 -8.41 -5.42
N ALA A 47 8.51 -9.49 -6.05
CA ALA A 47 8.75 -9.51 -7.50
C ALA A 47 7.48 -9.20 -8.29
N ASN A 48 6.31 -9.68 -7.82
CA ASN A 48 5.03 -9.46 -8.49
C ASN A 48 4.54 -8.01 -8.40
N TYR A 49 4.93 -7.26 -7.37
CA TYR A 49 4.43 -5.89 -7.14
C TYR A 49 5.52 -4.82 -7.06
N ARG A 50 6.75 -5.19 -7.34
CA ARG A 50 7.89 -4.28 -7.32
C ARG A 50 7.68 -3.05 -8.20
N HIS A 51 7.03 -3.21 -9.34
CA HIS A 51 6.77 -2.11 -10.27
C HIS A 51 5.91 -1.00 -9.64
N VAL A 52 5.03 -1.35 -8.70
CA VAL A 52 4.23 -0.38 -7.97
C VAL A 52 5.12 0.46 -7.05
N LEU A 53 6.03 -0.19 -6.33
CA LEU A 53 6.97 0.49 -5.46
C LEU A 53 7.89 1.42 -6.27
N LEU A 54 8.40 0.93 -7.39
CA LEU A 54 9.31 1.70 -8.25
C LEU A 54 8.62 2.87 -8.97
N ALA A 55 7.30 2.79 -9.18
CA ALA A 55 6.54 3.90 -9.75
C ALA A 55 6.59 5.12 -8.83
N GLN A 56 6.60 4.91 -7.52
CA GLN A 56 6.65 5.99 -6.53
C GLN A 56 8.09 6.32 -6.11
N TYR A 57 8.94 5.30 -5.98
CA TYR A 57 10.32 5.44 -5.50
C TYR A 57 11.27 4.75 -6.48
N PRO A 58 11.59 5.40 -7.62
CA PRO A 58 12.36 4.76 -8.71
C PRO A 58 13.74 4.23 -8.29
N ASP A 59 14.38 4.88 -7.33
CA ASP A 59 15.71 4.49 -6.82
C ASP A 59 15.64 3.91 -5.40
N LEU A 60 14.42 3.65 -4.90
CA LEU A 60 14.16 3.12 -3.57
C LEU A 60 14.60 4.04 -2.42
N GLU A 61 14.89 5.30 -2.72
CA GLU A 61 15.23 6.29 -1.69
C GLU A 61 13.97 6.78 -0.98
N GLY A 62 14.08 6.96 0.34
CA GLY A 62 12.99 7.49 1.16
C GLY A 62 11.90 6.50 1.50
N ILE A 63 12.11 5.21 1.23
CA ILE A 63 11.12 4.20 1.60
C ILE A 63 11.10 3.99 3.12
N GLY A 64 9.91 3.71 3.63
CA GLY A 64 9.72 3.39 5.05
C GLY A 64 8.45 2.54 5.18
N PHE A 65 8.33 1.77 6.24
CA PHE A 65 7.24 0.81 6.38
C PHE A 65 6.33 1.15 7.55
N PRO A 66 5.01 0.89 7.42
CA PRO A 66 4.33 0.41 6.21
C PRO A 66 4.11 1.54 5.21
N MET A 67 4.05 1.18 3.92
CA MET A 67 3.62 2.11 2.87
C MET A 67 2.43 1.52 2.14
N TYR A 68 1.42 2.36 1.92
CA TYR A 68 0.24 2.00 1.15
C TYR A 68 0.26 2.84 -0.11
N ILE A 69 0.45 2.20 -1.26
CA ILE A 69 0.52 2.90 -2.55
C ILE A 69 -0.75 2.60 -3.33
N VAL A 70 -1.49 3.65 -3.66
CA VAL A 70 -2.72 3.54 -4.45
C VAL A 70 -2.37 3.85 -5.90
N VAL A 71 -2.70 2.92 -6.78
CA VAL A 71 -2.41 3.03 -8.22
C VAL A 71 -3.67 2.78 -9.04
N ASP A 72 -3.63 3.16 -10.30
CA ASP A 72 -4.71 2.91 -11.25
C ASP A 72 -4.94 1.41 -11.47
N SER A 73 -3.87 0.65 -11.69
CA SER A 73 -3.92 -0.81 -11.84
C SER A 73 -2.54 -1.42 -11.62
N THR A 74 -2.50 -2.51 -10.85
CA THR A 74 -1.25 -3.26 -10.65
C THR A 74 -0.88 -4.10 -11.88
N ALA A 75 -1.82 -4.29 -12.80
CA ALA A 75 -1.55 -4.99 -14.07
C ALA A 75 -0.76 -4.10 -15.04
N ASN A 76 -0.76 -2.79 -14.82
CA ASN A 76 0.01 -1.86 -15.61
C ASN A 76 1.46 -1.85 -15.12
N LEU A 77 2.42 -2.09 -16.02
CA LEU A 77 3.85 -2.13 -15.66
C LEU A 77 4.40 -0.76 -15.28
N GLU A 78 3.74 0.31 -15.75
CA GLU A 78 4.05 1.69 -15.38
C GLU A 78 2.79 2.32 -14.78
N PRO A 79 2.39 1.87 -13.57
CA PRO A 79 1.13 2.31 -13.00
C PRO A 79 1.15 3.78 -12.61
N GLU A 80 -0.01 4.42 -12.74
CA GLU A 80 -0.17 5.79 -12.28
C GLU A 80 -0.44 5.78 -10.77
N VAL A 81 0.42 6.45 -10.01
CA VAL A 81 0.25 6.56 -8.56
C VAL A 81 -0.81 7.61 -8.27
N LYS A 82 -1.87 7.19 -7.57
CA LYS A 82 -2.97 8.07 -7.15
C LYS A 82 -2.69 8.70 -5.79
N GLY A 83 -1.89 8.05 -4.96
CA GLY A 83 -1.50 8.56 -3.67
C GLY A 83 -0.74 7.55 -2.85
N VAL A 84 -0.17 8.03 -1.76
CA VAL A 84 0.63 7.22 -0.83
C VAL A 84 0.20 7.53 0.60
N ILE A 85 0.02 6.48 1.39
CA ILE A 85 -0.20 6.61 2.83
C ILE A 85 0.98 5.96 3.53
N ARG A 86 1.69 6.72 4.33
CA ARG A 86 2.80 6.22 5.15
C ARG A 86 2.29 5.97 6.55
N GLY A 87 2.69 4.83 7.11
CA GLY A 87 2.15 4.33 8.37
C GLY A 87 2.48 5.14 9.61
N GLY A 88 2.05 4.64 10.75
CA GLY A 88 2.21 5.30 12.05
C GLY A 88 0.98 6.08 12.46
N MET A 89 -0.22 5.58 12.15
CA MET A 89 -1.47 6.24 12.48
C MET A 89 -2.51 5.23 12.99
N ASP A 90 -3.55 5.73 13.63
CA ASP A 90 -4.66 4.91 14.08
C ASP A 90 -5.67 4.66 12.95
N LYS A 91 -6.68 3.83 13.25
CA LYS A 91 -7.72 3.43 12.29
C LYS A 91 -8.46 4.63 11.70
N GLY A 92 -8.84 5.60 12.54
CA GLY A 92 -9.58 6.77 12.09
C GLY A 92 -8.77 7.64 11.14
N ALA A 93 -7.50 7.87 11.47
CA ALA A 93 -6.59 8.63 10.61
C ALA A 93 -6.35 7.92 9.27
N PHE A 94 -6.19 6.60 9.30
CA PHE A 94 -6.02 5.80 8.10
C PHE A 94 -7.26 5.90 7.18
N ARG A 95 -8.44 5.74 7.77
CA ARG A 95 -9.71 5.87 7.04
C ARG A 95 -9.84 7.24 6.38
N THR A 96 -9.51 8.31 7.12
CA THR A 96 -9.57 9.68 6.60
C THR A 96 -8.61 9.88 5.44
N ARG A 97 -7.39 9.40 5.56
CA ARG A 97 -6.40 9.53 4.50
C ARG A 97 -6.79 8.76 3.24
N LEU A 98 -7.30 7.54 3.42
CA LEU A 98 -7.76 6.72 2.29
C LEU A 98 -8.91 7.41 1.56
N SER A 99 -9.87 7.98 2.29
CA SER A 99 -11.01 8.69 1.71
C SER A 99 -10.58 9.86 0.82
N LYS A 100 -9.51 10.54 1.17
CA LYS A 100 -9.00 11.68 0.40
C LYS A 100 -8.36 11.26 -0.93
N LEU A 101 -7.98 9.99 -1.07
CA LEU A 101 -7.36 9.46 -2.29
C LEU A 101 -8.39 8.86 -3.25
N LEU A 102 -9.62 8.75 -2.81
CA LEU A 102 -10.73 8.20 -3.59
C LEU A 102 -11.71 9.33 -3.96
#